data_8e4dfac1d27452c67c11f07d4afe725b
#
_entry.id   8e4dfac1d27452c67c11f07d4afe725b
#
_cell.length_a   1.000
_cell.length_b   1.000
_cell.length_c   1.000
_cell.angle_alpha   90.00
_cell.angle_beta   90.00
_cell.angle_gamma   90.00
#
_symmetry.space_group_name_H-M   'P 1'
#
loop_
_entity.id
_entity.type
_entity.pdbx_description
1 polymer ?
#
loop_
_entity_poly.entity_id
_entity_poly.type
_entity_poly.pdbx_seq_one_letter_code
_entity_poly.pdbx_strand_id
1 'polypeptide(L)'
;MKKLFFLLLTCSSFSLFAQQEFTSSGKIIDSATSLPLAGASVFCQNTTLGTTSKSDGSFSLNLPNGGYDLIVSYTGYETQVIRISISHAANLLIALKQKDKSMQEISIVATGEVPDGLAKYGKFFMDNFIGNDANAALSKIQNPEVLQFFFSKKRNRLKVKSKEDLIIINEALGYKIKFALDSFAYDYGPGLSVYTGFPFYEELPGADSQKIVWKQNREKAYKGSRLHFARSWYNHSLEKEGFALEQVDSTSKTLKTSPIANPYDTALCQTIENNDVEINYNGKIRIIYKNAFPDPQYLRENKMPASIRAQISILDISDGFVIQQNGYFYDQNDVINIGYWSWQKLADELPYDYVP
;
A
#
# COMPACT_ATOMS: atom_id res chain seq x y z
N MET A 1 -12.01 23.87 -65.81
CA MET A 1 -11.14 23.00 -65.00
C MET A 1 -11.55 23.15 -63.53
N LYS A 2 -12.32 22.21 -63.03
CA LYS A 2 -12.80 22.18 -61.61
C LYS A 2 -11.82 21.36 -60.80
N LYS A 3 -11.09 22.02 -59.86
CA LYS A 3 -10.24 21.34 -58.92
C LYS A 3 -11.10 20.80 -57.75
N LEU A 4 -11.21 19.49 -57.67
CA LEU A 4 -11.84 18.76 -56.58
C LEU A 4 -10.88 18.69 -55.40
N PHE A 5 -11.19 19.38 -54.30
CA PHE A 5 -10.40 19.35 -53.06
C PHE A 5 -10.90 18.16 -52.22
N PHE A 6 -10.09 17.10 -52.15
CA PHE A 6 -10.40 15.90 -51.34
C PHE A 6 -9.91 16.17 -49.90
N LEU A 7 -10.84 16.50 -49.01
CA LEU A 7 -10.58 16.68 -47.59
C LEU A 7 -10.46 15.29 -46.93
N LEU A 8 -9.23 14.85 -46.67
CA LEU A 8 -8.97 13.60 -45.95
C LEU A 8 -9.23 13.83 -44.47
N LEU A 9 -10.40 13.40 -43.97
CA LEU A 9 -10.75 13.41 -42.57
C LEU A 9 -10.03 12.23 -41.89
N THR A 10 -8.88 12.48 -41.28
CA THR A 10 -8.19 11.48 -40.43
C THR A 10 -8.95 11.35 -39.13
N CYS A 11 -9.86 10.37 -39.02
CA CYS A 11 -10.42 9.90 -37.75
C CYS A 11 -9.30 9.35 -36.88
N SER A 12 -8.80 10.18 -35.98
CA SER A 12 -7.94 9.76 -34.88
C SER A 12 -8.80 8.92 -33.94
N SER A 13 -8.71 7.60 -34.05
CA SER A 13 -9.36 6.66 -33.12
C SER A 13 -8.66 6.79 -31.78
N PHE A 14 -9.17 7.65 -30.91
CA PHE A 14 -8.88 7.56 -29.48
C PHE A 14 -9.46 6.23 -28.99
N SER A 15 -8.64 5.22 -28.88
CA SER A 15 -8.98 4.02 -28.12
C SER A 15 -9.17 4.44 -26.66
N LEU A 16 -10.39 4.74 -26.28
CA LEU A 16 -10.80 4.76 -24.87
C LEU A 16 -10.58 3.33 -24.37
N PHE A 17 -9.49 3.09 -23.68
CA PHE A 17 -9.36 1.91 -22.85
C PHE A 17 -10.40 2.04 -21.74
N ALA A 18 -11.59 1.50 -22.00
CA ALA A 18 -12.57 1.28 -20.96
C ALA A 18 -11.87 0.37 -19.93
N GLN A 19 -11.62 0.89 -18.75
CA GLN A 19 -11.15 0.05 -17.64
C GLN A 19 -12.27 -0.99 -17.41
N GLN A 20 -11.92 -2.24 -17.56
CA GLN A 20 -12.85 -3.32 -17.28
C GLN A 20 -13.15 -3.28 -15.78
N GLU A 21 -14.42 -3.20 -15.43
CA GLU A 21 -14.88 -3.20 -14.04
C GLU A 21 -15.54 -4.54 -13.71
N PHE A 22 -15.50 -4.92 -12.46
CA PHE A 22 -16.27 -6.05 -11.94
C PHE A 22 -16.95 -5.68 -10.62
N THR A 23 -17.99 -6.44 -10.26
CA THR A 23 -18.73 -6.20 -9.02
C THR A 23 -18.41 -7.26 -8.00
N SER A 24 -17.89 -6.85 -6.84
CA SER A 24 -17.84 -7.69 -5.65
C SER A 24 -19.17 -7.60 -4.91
N SER A 25 -19.79 -8.73 -4.61
CA SER A 25 -21.07 -8.77 -3.93
C SER A 25 -21.21 -9.98 -3.01
N GLY A 26 -22.04 -9.86 -1.99
CA GLY A 26 -22.24 -10.95 -1.04
C GLY A 26 -23.16 -10.60 0.11
N LYS A 27 -23.11 -11.44 1.14
CA LYS A 27 -23.88 -11.28 2.37
C LYS A 27 -22.98 -11.51 3.59
N ILE A 28 -23.16 -10.67 4.59
CA ILE A 28 -22.41 -10.73 5.86
C ILE A 28 -23.36 -11.18 6.95
N ILE A 29 -22.96 -12.23 7.69
CA ILE A 29 -23.74 -12.83 8.75
C ILE A 29 -22.91 -13.03 10.00
N ASP A 30 -23.56 -13.15 11.14
CA ASP A 30 -22.97 -13.68 12.38
C ASP A 30 -22.75 -15.18 12.25
N SER A 31 -21.55 -15.66 12.54
CA SER A 31 -21.18 -17.07 12.35
C SER A 31 -21.89 -18.01 13.31
N ALA A 32 -22.35 -17.55 14.48
CA ALA A 32 -23.01 -18.38 15.49
C ALA A 32 -24.52 -18.44 15.28
N THR A 33 -25.14 -17.30 14.89
CA THR A 33 -26.59 -17.17 14.78
C THR A 33 -27.12 -17.21 13.34
N SER A 34 -26.23 -17.07 12.37
CA SER A 34 -26.57 -16.90 10.94
C SER A 34 -27.45 -15.67 10.63
N LEU A 35 -27.60 -14.77 11.60
CA LEU A 35 -28.35 -13.53 11.39
C LEU A 35 -27.53 -12.52 10.56
N PRO A 36 -28.19 -11.71 9.71
CA PRO A 36 -27.50 -10.71 8.92
C PRO A 36 -26.88 -9.61 9.80
N LEU A 37 -25.68 -9.17 9.44
CA LEU A 37 -24.99 -8.05 10.08
C LEU A 37 -25.16 -6.80 9.22
N ALA A 38 -26.01 -5.87 9.65
CA ALA A 38 -26.27 -4.60 9.01
C ALA A 38 -25.24 -3.55 9.44
N GLY A 39 -24.72 -2.76 8.48
CA GLY A 39 -23.75 -1.70 8.76
C GLY A 39 -22.31 -2.21 8.96
N ALA A 40 -22.01 -3.46 8.60
CA ALA A 40 -20.64 -3.95 8.57
C ALA A 40 -19.85 -3.18 7.48
N SER A 41 -18.63 -2.76 7.79
CA SER A 41 -17.73 -2.09 6.86
C SER A 41 -17.13 -3.11 5.90
N VAL A 42 -17.16 -2.79 4.60
CA VAL A 42 -16.61 -3.60 3.51
C VAL A 42 -15.77 -2.69 2.63
N PHE A 43 -14.47 -2.88 2.59
CA PHE A 43 -13.58 -2.04 1.77
C PHE A 43 -12.40 -2.82 1.22
N CYS A 44 -11.86 -2.34 0.11
CA CYS A 44 -10.60 -2.86 -0.42
C CYS A 44 -9.43 -2.19 0.27
N GLN A 45 -8.52 -3.00 0.83
CA GLN A 45 -7.33 -2.50 1.50
C GLN A 45 -6.52 -1.58 0.59
N ASN A 46 -6.02 -0.49 1.15
CA ASN A 46 -5.17 0.49 0.46
C ASN A 46 -5.83 1.10 -0.79
N THR A 47 -7.15 1.35 -0.71
CA THR A 47 -7.93 2.01 -1.78
C THR A 47 -8.90 3.04 -1.20
N THR A 48 -9.59 3.77 -2.09
CA THR A 48 -10.76 4.59 -1.73
C THR A 48 -12.08 3.83 -1.89
N LEU A 49 -12.04 2.54 -2.25
CA LEU A 49 -13.20 1.75 -2.65
C LEU A 49 -13.78 0.99 -1.45
N GLY A 50 -14.97 1.35 -1.05
CA GLY A 50 -15.65 0.74 0.09
C GLY A 50 -17.16 0.95 0.09
N THR A 51 -17.84 0.15 0.90
CA THR A 51 -19.29 0.19 1.12
C THR A 51 -19.63 -0.32 2.53
N THR A 52 -20.92 -0.36 2.86
CA THR A 52 -21.42 -0.99 4.10
C THR A 52 -22.51 -1.99 3.76
N SER A 53 -22.67 -3.02 4.59
CA SER A 53 -23.77 -3.97 4.43
C SER A 53 -25.13 -3.34 4.72
N LYS A 54 -26.15 -3.73 3.96
CA LYS A 54 -27.55 -3.30 4.12
C LYS A 54 -28.22 -4.02 5.30
N SER A 55 -29.50 -3.70 5.57
CA SER A 55 -30.28 -4.28 6.65
C SER A 55 -30.41 -5.81 6.58
N ASP A 56 -30.35 -6.39 5.39
CA ASP A 56 -30.38 -7.84 5.14
C ASP A 56 -28.98 -8.48 5.11
N GLY A 57 -27.93 -7.71 5.46
CA GLY A 57 -26.53 -8.11 5.42
C GLY A 57 -25.89 -8.08 4.03
N SER A 58 -26.64 -7.78 2.96
CA SER A 58 -26.10 -7.74 1.60
C SER A 58 -25.19 -6.54 1.38
N PHE A 59 -24.16 -6.71 0.52
CA PHE A 59 -23.32 -5.63 0.02
C PHE A 59 -23.05 -5.77 -1.47
N SER A 60 -22.67 -4.67 -2.09
CA SER A 60 -22.23 -4.62 -3.49
C SER A 60 -21.21 -3.48 -3.64
N LEU A 61 -20.10 -3.76 -4.33
CA LEU A 61 -18.99 -2.83 -4.53
C LEU A 61 -18.45 -3.00 -5.96
N ASN A 62 -18.46 -1.93 -6.75
CA ASN A 62 -17.88 -1.91 -8.09
C ASN A 62 -16.38 -1.62 -8.00
N LEU A 63 -15.58 -2.39 -8.68
CA LEU A 63 -14.12 -2.37 -8.63
C LEU A 63 -13.54 -2.31 -10.04
N PRO A 64 -12.54 -1.45 -10.28
CA PRO A 64 -11.69 -1.56 -11.47
C PRO A 64 -10.99 -2.92 -11.52
N ASN A 65 -10.62 -3.36 -12.73
CA ASN A 65 -9.87 -4.61 -12.86
C ASN A 65 -8.56 -4.56 -12.07
N GLY A 66 -8.27 -5.64 -11.36
CA GLY A 66 -7.11 -5.79 -10.46
C GLY A 66 -7.41 -6.77 -9.35
N GLY A 67 -6.44 -6.96 -8.46
CA GLY A 67 -6.63 -7.76 -7.26
C GLY A 67 -6.78 -6.90 -6.03
N TYR A 68 -7.54 -7.39 -5.08
CA TYR A 68 -7.82 -6.67 -3.85
C TYR A 68 -7.92 -7.62 -2.67
N ASP A 69 -7.45 -7.16 -1.52
CA ASP A 69 -7.85 -7.71 -0.24
C ASP A 69 -9.12 -6.99 0.23
N LEU A 70 -10.23 -7.68 0.22
CA LEU A 70 -11.51 -7.20 0.74
C LEU A 70 -11.51 -7.37 2.26
N ILE A 71 -11.55 -6.26 2.96
CA ILE A 71 -11.59 -6.20 4.41
C ILE A 71 -13.05 -6.08 4.85
N VAL A 72 -13.48 -7.01 5.70
CA VAL A 72 -14.82 -6.98 6.27
C VAL A 72 -14.71 -6.90 7.79
N SER A 73 -15.22 -5.82 8.35
CA SER A 73 -15.16 -5.56 9.78
C SER A 73 -16.51 -5.13 10.35
N TYR A 74 -16.76 -5.51 11.59
CA TYR A 74 -17.94 -5.12 12.35
C TYR A 74 -17.59 -5.00 13.83
N THR A 75 -18.15 -3.99 14.50
CA THR A 75 -17.84 -3.74 15.92
C THR A 75 -18.12 -4.97 16.79
N GLY A 76 -17.12 -5.44 17.53
CA GLY A 76 -17.23 -6.63 18.38
C GLY A 76 -16.94 -7.95 17.68
N TYR A 77 -16.60 -7.94 16.38
CA TYR A 77 -16.27 -9.12 15.57
C TYR A 77 -14.81 -9.13 15.12
N GLU A 78 -14.29 -10.32 14.83
CA GLU A 78 -12.98 -10.50 14.20
C GLU A 78 -13.05 -9.99 12.75
N THR A 79 -12.06 -9.20 12.34
CA THR A 79 -11.95 -8.73 10.94
C THR A 79 -11.59 -9.90 10.03
N GLN A 80 -12.29 -10.04 8.91
CA GLN A 80 -11.93 -10.98 7.86
C GLN A 80 -11.28 -10.29 6.68
N VAL A 81 -10.29 -10.96 6.10
CA VAL A 81 -9.59 -10.57 4.88
C VAL A 81 -9.84 -11.63 3.83
N ILE A 82 -10.37 -11.21 2.69
CA ILE A 82 -10.74 -12.11 1.60
C ILE A 82 -10.06 -11.61 0.32
N ARG A 83 -9.20 -12.42 -0.27
CA ARG A 83 -8.63 -12.13 -1.58
C ARG A 83 -9.72 -12.24 -2.63
N ILE A 84 -9.92 -11.16 -3.39
CA ILE A 84 -10.86 -11.10 -4.50
C ILE A 84 -10.18 -10.69 -5.80
N SER A 85 -10.70 -11.23 -6.89
CA SER A 85 -10.35 -10.90 -8.27
C SER A 85 -11.61 -11.00 -9.12
N ILE A 86 -11.51 -10.67 -10.39
CA ILE A 86 -12.64 -10.73 -11.34
C ILE A 86 -13.33 -12.11 -11.37
N SER A 87 -12.61 -13.19 -11.10
CA SER A 87 -13.16 -14.57 -11.11
C SER A 87 -13.80 -15.00 -9.79
N HIS A 88 -13.50 -14.31 -8.67
CA HIS A 88 -13.89 -14.74 -7.32
C HIS A 88 -14.40 -13.56 -6.46
N ALA A 89 -15.31 -12.76 -6.99
CA ALA A 89 -15.80 -11.56 -6.30
C ALA A 89 -17.29 -11.56 -6.01
N ALA A 90 -18.08 -12.44 -6.64
CA ALA A 90 -19.54 -12.44 -6.53
C ALA A 90 -20.08 -13.53 -5.62
N ASN A 91 -21.26 -13.25 -5.03
CA ASN A 91 -22.00 -14.19 -4.15
C ASN A 91 -21.22 -14.67 -2.93
N LEU A 92 -20.39 -13.81 -2.36
CA LEU A 92 -19.62 -14.11 -1.16
C LEU A 92 -20.54 -14.28 0.04
N LEU A 93 -20.39 -15.38 0.79
CA LEU A 93 -21.01 -15.54 2.09
C LEU A 93 -19.93 -15.38 3.18
N ILE A 94 -20.02 -14.29 3.94
CA ILE A 94 -19.00 -13.88 4.91
C ILE A 94 -19.58 -14.02 6.30
N ALA A 95 -19.12 -15.02 7.06
CA ALA A 95 -19.55 -15.28 8.42
C ALA A 95 -18.53 -14.72 9.42
N LEU A 96 -18.86 -13.60 10.06
CA LEU A 96 -17.99 -12.98 11.05
C LEU A 96 -18.15 -13.66 12.43
N LYS A 97 -17.03 -13.89 13.11
CA LYS A 97 -16.97 -14.44 14.44
C LYS A 97 -16.86 -13.32 15.47
N GLN A 98 -17.64 -13.38 16.54
CA GLN A 98 -17.52 -12.43 17.65
C GLN A 98 -16.15 -12.56 18.33
N LYS A 99 -15.56 -11.43 18.69
CA LYS A 99 -14.30 -11.38 19.46
C LYS A 99 -14.52 -11.96 20.85
N ASP A 100 -13.67 -12.90 21.25
CA ASP A 100 -13.67 -13.42 22.61
C ASP A 100 -13.08 -12.38 23.57
N LYS A 101 -13.95 -11.80 24.41
CA LYS A 101 -13.55 -10.78 25.40
C LYS A 101 -12.57 -11.33 26.45
N SER A 102 -12.63 -12.63 26.76
CA SER A 102 -11.77 -13.25 27.78
C SER A 102 -10.30 -13.31 27.36
N MET A 103 -10.04 -13.50 26.06
CA MET A 103 -8.66 -13.52 25.54
C MET A 103 -8.02 -12.13 25.45
N GLN A 104 -8.82 -11.06 25.32
CA GLN A 104 -8.30 -9.69 25.32
C GLN A 104 -7.80 -9.25 26.71
N GLU A 105 -8.52 -9.57 27.78
CA GLU A 105 -8.12 -9.21 29.13
C GLU A 105 -6.83 -9.91 29.59
N ILE A 106 -6.65 -11.19 29.26
CA ILE A 106 -5.44 -11.94 29.62
C ILE A 106 -4.20 -11.44 28.86
N SER A 107 -4.37 -11.00 27.61
CA SER A 107 -3.25 -10.46 26.80
C SER A 107 -2.78 -9.09 27.29
N ILE A 108 -3.66 -8.26 27.83
CA ILE A 108 -3.35 -6.90 28.31
C ILE A 108 -2.58 -6.93 29.64
N VAL A 109 -2.92 -7.84 30.55
CA VAL A 109 -2.30 -7.92 31.90
C VAL A 109 -0.88 -8.53 31.86
N ALA A 110 -0.58 -9.38 30.87
CA ALA A 110 0.68 -10.15 30.83
C ALA A 110 1.87 -9.46 30.11
N THR A 111 1.72 -8.27 29.49
CA THR A 111 2.70 -7.83 28.48
C THR A 111 3.42 -6.49 28.75
N GLY A 112 3.27 -5.88 29.93
CA GLY A 112 4.07 -4.70 30.29
C GLY A 112 3.83 -3.49 29.37
N GLU A 113 2.57 -3.05 29.25
CA GLU A 113 2.26 -1.75 28.66
C GLU A 113 3.05 -0.64 29.35
N VAL A 114 3.64 0.24 28.57
CA VAL A 114 4.43 1.36 29.10
C VAL A 114 3.48 2.46 29.54
N PRO A 115 3.42 2.78 30.83
CA PRO A 115 2.71 3.98 31.27
C PRO A 115 3.29 5.20 30.53
N ASP A 116 2.46 6.15 30.15
CA ASP A 116 2.85 7.33 29.37
C ASP A 116 3.58 6.99 28.04
N GLY A 117 3.27 5.82 27.44
CA GLY A 117 3.91 5.35 26.23
C GLY A 117 3.81 6.32 25.05
N LEU A 118 2.69 7.02 24.94
CA LEU A 118 2.50 8.07 23.92
C LEU A 118 3.48 9.24 24.12
N ALA A 119 3.66 9.72 25.33
CA ALA A 119 4.61 10.80 25.63
C ALA A 119 6.05 10.36 25.35
N LYS A 120 6.39 9.10 25.67
CA LYS A 120 7.74 8.56 25.55
C LYS A 120 8.12 8.11 24.15
N TYR A 121 7.21 7.48 23.43
CA TYR A 121 7.48 6.83 22.15
C TYR A 121 6.64 7.37 20.98
N GLY A 122 5.68 8.27 21.24
CA GLY A 122 4.74 8.74 20.23
C GLY A 122 5.44 9.40 19.06
N LYS A 123 6.42 10.31 19.30
CA LYS A 123 7.19 10.92 18.22
C LYS A 123 7.97 9.87 17.43
N PHE A 124 8.64 8.94 18.12
CA PHE A 124 9.39 7.86 17.46
C PHE A 124 8.48 6.98 16.58
N PHE A 125 7.28 6.65 17.10
CA PHE A 125 6.28 5.92 16.32
C PHE A 125 5.86 6.71 15.08
N MET A 126 5.54 8.01 15.23
CA MET A 126 5.14 8.87 14.11
C MET A 126 6.22 8.91 13.03
N ASP A 127 7.48 9.12 13.40
CA ASP A 127 8.62 9.21 12.47
C ASP A 127 8.83 7.89 11.68
N ASN A 128 8.50 6.74 12.28
CA ASN A 128 8.69 5.42 11.67
C ASN A 128 7.44 4.84 10.99
N PHE A 129 6.26 5.40 11.26
CA PHE A 129 4.98 4.95 10.71
C PHE A 129 4.41 5.93 9.67
N ILE A 130 4.29 7.20 10.05
CA ILE A 130 3.80 8.25 9.13
C ILE A 130 4.94 8.75 8.23
N GLY A 131 6.14 8.93 8.80
CA GLY A 131 7.32 9.48 8.15
C GLY A 131 7.83 10.74 8.86
N ASN A 132 8.87 11.33 8.29
CA ASN A 132 9.50 12.54 8.81
C ASN A 132 9.84 13.56 7.71
N ASP A 133 9.34 13.36 6.52
CA ASP A 133 9.51 14.25 5.35
C ASP A 133 8.48 15.39 5.30
N ALA A 134 8.43 16.09 4.16
CA ALA A 134 7.53 17.21 3.95
C ALA A 134 6.04 16.81 3.97
N ASN A 135 5.69 15.63 3.44
CA ASN A 135 4.32 15.12 3.46
C ASN A 135 3.92 14.67 4.87
N ALA A 136 4.83 14.04 5.60
CA ALA A 136 4.64 13.66 6.98
C ALA A 136 4.42 14.88 7.91
N ALA A 137 5.12 15.98 7.65
CA ALA A 137 4.93 17.23 8.40
C ALA A 137 3.51 17.81 8.27
N LEU A 138 2.80 17.49 7.19
CA LEU A 138 1.40 17.85 6.93
C LEU A 138 0.42 16.70 7.23
N SER A 139 0.89 15.68 7.95
CA SER A 139 0.09 14.51 8.31
C SER A 139 -0.06 14.41 9.83
N LYS A 140 -1.26 14.06 10.30
CA LYS A 140 -1.56 14.02 11.74
C LYS A 140 -2.51 12.88 12.08
N ILE A 141 -2.19 12.11 13.12
CA ILE A 141 -3.15 11.20 13.78
C ILE A 141 -4.09 12.03 14.65
N GLN A 142 -5.40 11.90 14.44
CA GLN A 142 -6.42 12.67 15.15
C GLN A 142 -6.75 12.10 16.54
N ASN A 143 -6.57 10.78 16.69
CA ASN A 143 -6.89 10.02 17.89
C ASN A 143 -5.67 9.24 18.44
N PRO A 144 -4.55 9.91 18.76
CA PRO A 144 -3.33 9.22 19.20
C PRO A 144 -3.48 8.50 20.56
N GLU A 145 -4.49 8.84 21.35
CA GLU A 145 -4.81 8.24 22.65
C GLU A 145 -5.23 6.76 22.56
N VAL A 146 -5.63 6.29 21.38
CA VAL A 146 -5.98 4.87 21.18
C VAL A 146 -4.75 3.96 21.07
N LEU A 147 -3.55 4.55 20.95
CA LEU A 147 -2.29 3.82 20.83
C LEU A 147 -1.82 3.25 22.18
N GLN A 148 -1.37 2.01 22.15
CA GLN A 148 -0.78 1.28 23.27
C GLN A 148 0.67 0.91 22.94
N PHE A 149 1.57 1.20 23.86
CA PHE A 149 3.01 0.98 23.68
C PHE A 149 3.53 -0.08 24.62
N PHE A 150 4.30 -1.04 24.09
CA PHE A 150 4.90 -2.14 24.82
C PHE A 150 6.39 -2.21 24.50
N PHE A 151 7.24 -2.24 25.53
CA PHE A 151 8.68 -2.32 25.33
C PHE A 151 9.27 -3.57 25.97
N SER A 152 9.90 -4.40 25.17
CA SER A 152 10.61 -5.60 25.64
C SER A 152 12.12 -5.28 25.75
N LYS A 153 12.60 -5.14 27.01
CA LYS A 153 14.04 -4.99 27.28
C LYS A 153 14.84 -6.19 26.77
N LYS A 154 14.34 -7.41 26.96
CA LYS A 154 15.01 -8.65 26.55
C LYS A 154 15.24 -8.71 25.05
N ARG A 155 14.26 -8.26 24.25
CA ARG A 155 14.33 -8.27 22.77
C ARG A 155 14.80 -6.96 22.19
N ASN A 156 14.98 -5.93 23.02
CA ASN A 156 15.24 -4.55 22.57
C ASN A 156 14.30 -4.11 21.46
N ARG A 157 12.97 -4.31 21.71
CA ARG A 157 11.91 -4.10 20.71
C ARG A 157 10.77 -3.29 21.29
N LEU A 158 10.38 -2.26 20.57
CA LEU A 158 9.12 -1.53 20.78
C LEU A 158 8.03 -2.21 19.96
N LYS A 159 6.86 -2.43 20.56
CA LYS A 159 5.64 -2.84 19.87
C LYS A 159 4.55 -1.82 20.15
N VAL A 160 3.79 -1.46 19.12
CA VAL A 160 2.63 -0.57 19.23
C VAL A 160 1.39 -1.28 18.68
N LYS A 161 0.28 -1.13 19.37
CA LYS A 161 -1.03 -1.59 18.94
C LYS A 161 -2.01 -0.44 19.02
N SER A 162 -3.14 -0.58 18.37
CA SER A 162 -4.26 0.36 18.48
C SER A 162 -5.50 -0.35 19.02
N LYS A 163 -6.24 0.34 19.88
CA LYS A 163 -7.55 -0.15 20.39
C LYS A 163 -8.65 0.03 19.37
N GLU A 164 -8.52 1.05 18.53
CA GLU A 164 -9.47 1.44 17.49
C GLU A 164 -8.70 1.83 16.22
N ASP A 165 -9.40 2.01 15.13
CA ASP A 165 -8.80 2.48 13.89
C ASP A 165 -8.15 3.85 14.09
N LEU A 166 -6.93 4.01 13.61
CA LEU A 166 -6.27 5.31 13.57
C LEU A 166 -6.93 6.18 12.51
N ILE A 167 -7.23 7.42 12.87
CA ILE A 167 -7.73 8.42 11.95
C ILE A 167 -6.58 9.37 11.62
N ILE A 168 -6.07 9.28 10.39
CA ILE A 168 -4.93 10.06 9.94
C ILE A 168 -5.41 11.05 8.90
N ILE A 169 -5.09 12.32 9.09
CA ILE A 169 -5.32 13.36 8.07
C ILE A 169 -4.00 13.66 7.42
N ASN A 170 -3.93 13.46 6.11
CA ASN A 170 -2.80 13.78 5.26
C ASN A 170 -3.19 14.99 4.39
N GLU A 171 -2.87 16.19 4.86
CA GLU A 171 -3.17 17.45 4.15
C GLU A 171 -2.26 17.66 2.94
N ALA A 172 -1.11 16.98 2.87
CA ALA A 172 -0.21 17.06 1.73
C ALA A 172 -0.83 16.41 0.47
N LEU A 173 -1.44 15.24 0.63
CA LEU A 173 -2.04 14.46 -0.45
C LEU A 173 -3.57 14.59 -0.50
N GLY A 174 -4.21 15.25 0.49
CA GLY A 174 -5.65 15.44 0.56
C GLY A 174 -6.43 14.16 0.85
N TYR A 175 -5.91 13.33 1.77
CA TYR A 175 -6.57 12.10 2.20
C TYR A 175 -6.82 12.08 3.71
N LYS A 176 -7.96 11.53 4.08
CA LYS A 176 -8.21 10.97 5.40
C LYS A 176 -8.00 9.46 5.30
N ILE A 177 -7.14 8.92 6.13
CA ILE A 177 -6.81 7.49 6.15
C ILE A 177 -7.37 6.90 7.44
N LYS A 178 -8.27 5.93 7.33
CA LYS A 178 -8.68 5.05 8.41
C LYS A 178 -7.74 3.85 8.39
N PHE A 179 -6.93 3.69 9.42
CA PHE A 179 -5.94 2.63 9.46
C PHE A 179 -6.22 1.68 10.63
N ALA A 180 -6.75 0.51 10.33
CA ALA A 180 -6.90 -0.57 11.30
C ALA A 180 -5.51 -1.16 11.58
N LEU A 181 -4.78 -0.59 12.56
CA LEU A 181 -3.43 -1.03 12.91
C LEU A 181 -3.48 -2.33 13.71
N ASP A 182 -3.06 -3.44 13.10
CA ASP A 182 -2.91 -4.72 13.77
C ASP A 182 -1.67 -4.71 14.68
N SER A 183 -0.53 -4.34 14.12
CA SER A 183 0.70 -4.18 14.90
C SER A 183 1.72 -3.28 14.22
N PHE A 184 2.50 -2.59 15.04
CA PHE A 184 3.77 -1.98 14.66
C PHE A 184 4.84 -2.54 15.56
N ALA A 185 5.99 -2.89 15.01
CA ALA A 185 7.15 -3.33 15.77
C ALA A 185 8.42 -2.64 15.26
N TYR A 186 9.28 -2.22 16.19
CA TYR A 186 10.60 -1.69 15.88
C TYR A 186 11.67 -2.45 16.65
N ASP A 187 12.58 -3.08 15.93
CA ASP A 187 13.76 -3.75 16.48
C ASP A 187 14.95 -2.78 16.50
N TYR A 188 15.39 -2.40 17.69
CA TYR A 188 16.51 -1.45 17.84
C TYR A 188 17.87 -2.04 17.46
N GLY A 189 18.02 -3.37 17.43
CA GLY A 189 19.25 -4.03 16.99
C GLY A 189 19.54 -3.78 15.51
N PRO A 190 18.68 -4.27 14.60
CA PRO A 190 18.85 -4.03 13.16
C PRO A 190 18.36 -2.65 12.71
N GLY A 191 17.66 -1.87 13.55
CA GLY A 191 17.05 -0.60 13.16
C GLY A 191 15.89 -0.77 12.18
N LEU A 192 15.10 -1.84 12.32
CA LEU A 192 14.04 -2.22 11.38
C LEU A 192 12.66 -1.99 11.98
N SER A 193 11.80 -1.27 11.25
CA SER A 193 10.36 -1.16 11.53
C SER A 193 9.55 -2.06 10.59
N VAL A 194 8.57 -2.76 11.18
CA VAL A 194 7.57 -3.54 10.44
C VAL A 194 6.20 -3.20 11.02
N TYR A 195 5.22 -2.97 10.17
CA TYR A 195 3.84 -2.78 10.60
C TYR A 195 2.88 -3.52 9.68
N THR A 196 1.77 -3.94 10.26
CA THR A 196 0.65 -4.62 9.59
C THR A 196 -0.65 -3.92 9.92
N GLY A 197 -1.56 -3.86 8.98
CA GLY A 197 -2.87 -3.25 9.15
C GLY A 197 -3.55 -2.99 7.82
N PHE A 198 -4.74 -2.40 7.89
CA PHE A 198 -5.64 -2.23 6.75
C PHE A 198 -5.98 -0.75 6.56
N PRO A 199 -5.24 -0.02 5.70
CA PRO A 199 -5.58 1.37 5.36
C PRO A 199 -6.78 1.43 4.41
N PHE A 200 -7.66 2.38 4.70
CA PHE A 200 -8.76 2.81 3.83
C PHE A 200 -8.68 4.32 3.65
N TYR A 201 -8.72 4.77 2.41
CA TYR A 201 -8.56 6.18 2.05
C TYR A 201 -9.91 6.83 1.75
N GLU A 202 -10.12 8.04 2.25
CA GLU A 202 -11.23 8.92 1.91
C GLU A 202 -10.64 10.25 1.41
N GLU A 203 -11.15 10.78 0.29
CA GLU A 203 -10.71 12.11 -0.13
C GLU A 203 -11.18 13.19 0.83
N LEU A 204 -10.29 14.14 1.15
CA LEU A 204 -10.67 15.30 1.96
C LEU A 204 -11.53 16.26 1.12
N PRO A 205 -12.56 16.86 1.72
CA PRO A 205 -13.24 18.01 1.13
C PRO A 205 -12.26 19.18 1.05
N GLY A 206 -12.27 19.91 -0.07
CA GLY A 206 -11.39 21.06 -0.25
C GLY A 206 -11.86 21.97 -1.38
N ALA A 207 -11.42 23.22 -1.34
CA ALA A 207 -11.60 24.16 -2.45
C ALA A 207 -10.84 23.70 -3.70
N ASP A 208 -11.24 24.15 -4.88
CA ASP A 208 -10.62 23.74 -6.15
C ASP A 208 -9.13 24.04 -6.20
N SER A 209 -8.70 25.19 -5.63
CA SER A 209 -7.28 25.53 -5.50
C SER A 209 -6.49 24.52 -4.66
N GLN A 210 -7.09 24.00 -3.61
CA GLN A 210 -6.51 22.99 -2.72
C GLN A 210 -6.41 21.64 -3.44
N LYS A 211 -7.47 21.23 -4.16
CA LYS A 211 -7.48 20.00 -4.96
C LYS A 211 -6.42 19.98 -6.04
N ILE A 212 -6.13 21.15 -6.66
CA ILE A 212 -5.02 21.30 -7.64
C ILE A 212 -3.68 20.98 -6.96
N VAL A 213 -3.43 21.53 -5.77
CA VAL A 213 -2.19 21.25 -5.01
C VAL A 213 -2.09 19.79 -4.65
N TRP A 214 -3.16 19.18 -4.14
CA TRP A 214 -3.19 17.76 -3.82
C TRP A 214 -2.91 16.89 -5.04
N LYS A 215 -3.50 17.22 -6.20
CA LYS A 215 -3.24 16.49 -7.45
C LYS A 215 -1.75 16.56 -7.83
N GLN A 216 -1.12 17.73 -7.76
CA GLN A 216 0.31 17.90 -8.05
C GLN A 216 1.18 17.10 -7.07
N ASN A 217 0.83 17.11 -5.77
CA ASN A 217 1.56 16.37 -4.75
C ASN A 217 1.40 14.85 -4.93
N ARG A 218 0.19 14.38 -5.26
CA ARG A 218 -0.07 12.96 -5.58
C ARG A 218 0.73 12.51 -6.81
N GLU A 219 0.77 13.34 -7.86
CA GLU A 219 1.59 13.05 -9.04
C GLU A 219 3.08 12.95 -8.71
N LYS A 220 3.58 13.84 -7.84
CA LYS A 220 4.96 13.79 -7.34
C LYS A 220 5.20 12.53 -6.49
N ALA A 221 4.29 12.18 -5.58
CA ALA A 221 4.38 10.99 -4.74
C ALA A 221 4.29 9.70 -5.57
N TYR A 222 3.53 9.70 -6.66
CA TYR A 222 3.41 8.56 -7.58
C TYR A 222 4.71 8.27 -8.33
N LYS A 223 5.35 9.32 -8.90
CA LYS A 223 6.55 9.17 -9.73
C LYS A 223 7.71 8.57 -8.94
N GLY A 224 8.18 7.40 -9.35
CA GLY A 224 9.25 6.64 -8.69
C GLY A 224 8.81 5.83 -7.48
N SER A 225 7.53 5.87 -7.09
CA SER A 225 6.98 5.07 -6.00
C SER A 225 6.96 3.57 -6.33
N ARG A 226 6.74 2.76 -5.32
CA ARG A 226 6.52 1.31 -5.48
C ARG A 226 5.29 1.01 -6.35
N LEU A 227 4.21 1.79 -6.20
CA LEU A 227 3.01 1.66 -7.03
C LEU A 227 3.29 1.96 -8.51
N HIS A 228 4.04 3.06 -8.80
CA HIS A 228 4.47 3.39 -10.16
C HIS A 228 5.33 2.27 -10.76
N PHE A 229 6.28 1.75 -10.00
CA PHE A 229 7.16 0.68 -10.41
C PHE A 229 6.39 -0.62 -10.73
N ALA A 230 5.49 -1.06 -9.83
CA ALA A 230 4.70 -2.27 -10.04
C ALA A 230 3.85 -2.19 -11.31
N ARG A 231 3.17 -1.05 -11.52
CA ARG A 231 2.40 -0.80 -12.74
C ARG A 231 3.26 -0.75 -14.00
N SER A 232 4.45 -0.15 -13.90
CA SER A 232 5.40 -0.08 -15.03
C SER A 232 5.93 -1.45 -15.39
N TRP A 233 6.14 -2.33 -14.40
CA TRP A 233 6.56 -3.71 -14.66
C TRP A 233 5.43 -4.50 -15.32
N TYR A 234 4.24 -4.44 -14.74
CA TYR A 234 3.03 -5.07 -15.28
C TYR A 234 2.78 -4.67 -16.75
N ASN A 235 2.90 -3.38 -17.07
CA ASN A 235 2.65 -2.83 -18.41
C ASN A 235 3.85 -2.92 -19.36
N HIS A 236 4.93 -3.62 -19.00
CA HIS A 236 6.16 -3.71 -19.79
C HIS A 236 6.73 -2.35 -20.18
N SER A 237 6.68 -1.36 -19.30
CA SER A 237 7.06 0.02 -19.58
C SER A 237 8.17 0.57 -18.68
N LEU A 238 8.90 -0.28 -17.94
CA LEU A 238 9.90 0.14 -16.95
C LEU A 238 10.90 1.15 -17.51
N GLU A 239 11.52 0.87 -18.64
CA GLU A 239 12.52 1.76 -19.25
C GLU A 239 11.89 3.09 -19.68
N LYS A 240 10.72 3.05 -20.34
CA LYS A 240 9.96 4.23 -20.77
C LYS A 240 9.59 5.13 -19.58
N GLU A 241 9.22 4.53 -18.45
CA GLU A 241 8.88 5.23 -17.22
C GLU A 241 10.10 5.66 -16.40
N GLY A 242 11.31 5.31 -16.84
CA GLY A 242 12.58 5.76 -16.25
C GLY A 242 13.18 4.82 -15.20
N PHE A 243 12.72 3.58 -15.12
CA PHE A 243 13.27 2.56 -14.24
C PHE A 243 14.38 1.76 -14.92
N ALA A 244 15.42 1.43 -14.16
CA ALA A 244 16.43 0.44 -14.54
C ALA A 244 16.61 -0.55 -13.39
N LEU A 245 16.83 -1.82 -13.75
CA LEU A 245 17.00 -2.92 -12.80
C LEU A 245 18.42 -3.46 -12.85
N GLU A 246 18.97 -3.76 -11.67
CA GLU A 246 20.24 -4.43 -11.51
C GLU A 246 20.11 -5.58 -10.51
N GLN A 247 20.69 -6.71 -10.83
CA GLN A 247 20.87 -7.81 -9.89
C GLN A 247 21.99 -7.45 -8.91
N VAL A 248 21.80 -7.74 -7.62
CA VAL A 248 22.82 -7.55 -6.59
C VAL A 248 23.50 -8.88 -6.28
N ASP A 249 24.83 -8.90 -6.32
CA ASP A 249 25.63 -10.06 -5.91
C ASP A 249 25.69 -10.11 -4.37
N SER A 250 24.85 -10.96 -3.78
CA SER A 250 24.75 -11.17 -2.33
C SER A 250 25.96 -11.90 -1.74
N THR A 251 26.82 -12.49 -2.58
CA THR A 251 28.04 -13.21 -2.12
C THR A 251 29.23 -12.27 -1.94
N SER A 252 29.16 -11.09 -2.53
CA SER A 252 30.23 -10.10 -2.48
C SER A 252 30.19 -9.30 -1.17
N LYS A 253 31.37 -9.08 -0.56
CA LYS A 253 31.50 -8.20 0.61
C LYS A 253 31.26 -6.71 0.29
N THR A 254 31.37 -6.34 -0.98
CA THR A 254 31.07 -4.99 -1.49
C THR A 254 29.84 -5.06 -2.38
N LEU A 255 29.06 -3.99 -2.45
CA LEU A 255 27.90 -3.91 -3.34
C LEU A 255 28.37 -4.03 -4.80
N LYS A 256 28.20 -5.22 -5.37
CA LYS A 256 28.41 -5.47 -6.80
C LYS A 256 27.05 -5.66 -7.45
N THR A 257 26.84 -5.01 -8.56
CA THR A 257 25.59 -5.09 -9.33
C THR A 257 25.88 -5.38 -10.80
N SER A 258 24.94 -6.04 -11.46
CA SER A 258 24.93 -6.23 -12.91
C SER A 258 23.55 -5.89 -13.49
N PRO A 259 23.48 -5.23 -14.65
CA PRO A 259 22.19 -4.87 -15.25
C PRO A 259 21.35 -6.11 -15.55
N ILE A 260 20.04 -6.02 -15.29
CA ILE A 260 19.04 -6.95 -15.81
C ILE A 260 18.62 -6.41 -17.18
N ALA A 261 19.18 -6.98 -18.25
CA ALA A 261 19.01 -6.47 -19.60
C ALA A 261 17.57 -6.61 -20.12
N ASN A 262 16.91 -7.71 -19.77
CA ASN A 262 15.51 -7.97 -20.11
C ASN A 262 14.70 -8.35 -18.86
N PRO A 263 14.02 -7.39 -18.20
CA PRO A 263 13.18 -7.68 -17.04
C PRO A 263 11.89 -8.44 -17.38
N TYR A 264 11.63 -8.68 -18.65
CA TYR A 264 10.46 -9.39 -19.19
C TYR A 264 10.81 -10.77 -19.77
N ASP A 265 12.03 -11.23 -19.49
CA ASP A 265 12.41 -12.60 -19.82
C ASP A 265 11.49 -13.60 -19.13
N THR A 266 11.05 -14.64 -19.84
CA THR A 266 10.07 -15.61 -19.33
C THR A 266 10.55 -16.41 -18.12
N ALA A 267 11.86 -16.49 -17.89
CA ALA A 267 12.41 -17.09 -16.68
C ALA A 267 12.24 -16.17 -15.44
N LEU A 268 12.10 -14.87 -15.65
CA LEU A 268 11.93 -13.89 -14.59
C LEU A 268 10.49 -13.40 -14.44
N CYS A 269 9.77 -13.22 -15.55
CA CYS A 269 8.49 -12.53 -15.60
C CYS A 269 7.53 -13.34 -16.49
N GLN A 270 6.45 -13.87 -15.92
CA GLN A 270 5.47 -14.69 -16.62
C GLN A 270 4.06 -14.13 -16.44
N THR A 271 3.28 -14.10 -17.52
CA THR A 271 1.84 -13.86 -17.41
C THR A 271 1.16 -15.16 -17.01
N ILE A 272 0.41 -15.12 -15.94
CA ILE A 272 -0.36 -16.24 -15.39
C ILE A 272 -1.87 -16.00 -15.54
N GLU A 273 -2.71 -16.77 -14.85
CA GLU A 273 -4.16 -16.63 -14.88
C GLU A 273 -4.63 -15.20 -14.56
N ASN A 274 -5.76 -14.78 -15.13
CA ASN A 274 -6.35 -13.43 -14.99
C ASN A 274 -5.46 -12.27 -15.48
N ASN A 275 -4.47 -12.54 -16.33
CA ASN A 275 -3.43 -11.61 -16.78
C ASN A 275 -2.54 -11.07 -15.66
N ASP A 276 -2.49 -11.71 -14.50
CA ASP A 276 -1.54 -11.40 -13.46
C ASP A 276 -0.10 -11.69 -13.93
N VAL A 277 0.87 -10.97 -13.38
CA VAL A 277 2.28 -11.11 -13.76
C VAL A 277 3.06 -11.64 -12.56
N GLU A 278 3.56 -12.87 -12.70
CA GLU A 278 4.42 -13.52 -11.72
C GLU A 278 5.89 -13.15 -11.95
N ILE A 279 6.55 -12.73 -10.89
CA ILE A 279 7.98 -12.41 -10.85
C ILE A 279 8.70 -13.53 -10.11
N ASN A 280 9.35 -14.41 -10.88
CA ASN A 280 10.12 -15.56 -10.38
C ASN A 280 11.55 -15.12 -10.09
N TYR A 281 11.80 -14.62 -8.89
CA TYR A 281 13.12 -14.17 -8.49
C TYR A 281 13.38 -14.45 -6.99
N ASN A 282 14.59 -14.88 -6.69
CA ASN A 282 15.08 -15.03 -5.32
C ASN A 282 16.40 -14.28 -5.20
N GLY A 283 16.48 -13.31 -4.29
CA GLY A 283 17.64 -12.45 -4.09
C GLY A 283 17.30 -10.96 -4.14
N LYS A 284 18.30 -10.12 -4.44
CA LYS A 284 18.14 -8.68 -4.38
C LYS A 284 18.16 -8.04 -5.75
N ILE A 285 17.12 -7.26 -6.03
CA ILE A 285 17.03 -6.40 -7.23
C ILE A 285 17.20 -4.96 -6.79
N ARG A 286 18.22 -4.29 -7.31
CA ARG A 286 18.41 -2.85 -7.17
C ARG A 286 17.61 -2.14 -8.26
N ILE A 287 16.77 -1.20 -7.85
CA ILE A 287 15.90 -0.44 -8.71
C ILE A 287 16.39 1.00 -8.72
N ILE A 288 16.60 1.55 -9.90
CA ILE A 288 17.07 2.91 -10.13
C ILE A 288 15.97 3.67 -10.87
N TYR A 289 15.38 4.68 -10.23
CA TYR A 289 14.47 5.60 -10.88
C TYR A 289 15.21 6.86 -11.29
N LYS A 290 15.32 7.09 -12.61
CA LYS A 290 16.18 8.13 -13.19
C LYS A 290 15.50 9.51 -13.32
N ASN A 291 14.16 9.54 -13.28
CA ASN A 291 13.37 10.75 -13.60
C ASN A 291 13.10 11.64 -12.37
N ALA A 292 13.60 11.28 -11.18
CA ALA A 292 13.54 12.14 -10.01
C ALA A 292 14.81 12.02 -9.16
N PHE A 293 15.16 13.14 -8.54
CA PHE A 293 16.22 13.16 -7.53
C PHE A 293 15.69 12.61 -6.19
N PRO A 294 16.54 11.96 -5.39
CA PRO A 294 16.17 11.63 -4.02
C PRO A 294 15.99 12.90 -3.19
N ASP A 295 15.15 12.82 -2.17
CA ASP A 295 14.94 13.93 -1.26
C ASP A 295 16.27 14.32 -0.57
N PRO A 296 16.60 15.61 -0.46
CA PRO A 296 17.81 16.06 0.24
C PRO A 296 17.87 15.61 1.71
N GLN A 297 16.71 15.45 2.37
CA GLN A 297 16.64 14.94 3.73
C GLN A 297 17.07 13.46 3.78
N TYR A 298 16.58 12.63 2.87
CA TYR A 298 17.01 11.24 2.73
C TYR A 298 18.53 11.13 2.57
N LEU A 299 19.12 11.95 1.69
CA LEU A 299 20.57 11.95 1.48
C LEU A 299 21.34 12.32 2.76
N ARG A 300 20.87 13.33 3.49
CA ARG A 300 21.50 13.75 4.76
C ARG A 300 21.42 12.67 5.84
N GLU A 301 20.23 12.08 6.04
CA GLU A 301 19.99 11.06 7.06
C GLU A 301 20.81 9.78 6.80
N ASN A 302 20.96 9.42 5.53
CA ASN A 302 21.72 8.24 5.12
C ASN A 302 23.20 8.53 4.83
N LYS A 303 23.70 9.76 5.10
CA LYS A 303 25.07 10.19 4.87
C LYS A 303 25.54 9.96 3.43
N MET A 304 24.63 10.16 2.48
CA MET A 304 24.87 9.95 1.05
C MET A 304 25.32 11.24 0.38
N PRO A 305 26.15 11.15 -0.70
CA PRO A 305 26.58 12.34 -1.45
C PRO A 305 25.42 13.09 -2.08
N ALA A 306 25.42 14.42 -2.00
CA ALA A 306 24.43 15.28 -2.65
C ALA A 306 24.50 15.23 -4.20
N SER A 307 25.51 14.57 -4.77
CA SER A 307 25.69 14.37 -6.21
C SER A 307 24.82 13.25 -6.79
N ILE A 308 24.13 12.46 -5.95
CA ILE A 308 23.23 11.40 -6.43
C ILE A 308 22.05 12.04 -7.18
N ARG A 309 21.77 11.53 -8.37
CA ARG A 309 20.79 12.07 -9.30
C ARG A 309 19.62 11.13 -9.60
N ALA A 310 19.54 9.99 -8.93
CA ALA A 310 18.48 9.01 -9.10
C ALA A 310 18.03 8.46 -7.74
N GLN A 311 16.75 8.13 -7.61
CA GLN A 311 16.25 7.41 -6.46
C GLN A 311 16.66 5.94 -6.58
N ILE A 312 17.15 5.37 -5.49
CA ILE A 312 17.66 4.00 -5.47
C ILE A 312 16.97 3.24 -4.35
N SER A 313 16.33 2.13 -4.73
CA SER A 313 15.71 1.18 -3.81
C SER A 313 16.20 -0.23 -4.11
N ILE A 314 16.06 -1.12 -3.16
CA ILE A 314 16.34 -2.54 -3.33
C ILE A 314 15.12 -3.32 -2.85
N LEU A 315 14.68 -4.28 -3.67
CA LEU A 315 13.78 -5.33 -3.24
C LEU A 315 14.63 -6.54 -2.87
N ASP A 316 14.49 -7.00 -1.63
CA ASP A 316 15.04 -8.28 -1.15
C ASP A 316 13.91 -9.29 -1.18
N ILE A 317 13.98 -10.24 -2.13
CA ILE A 317 12.90 -11.14 -2.51
C ILE A 317 13.28 -12.54 -2.08
N SER A 318 12.44 -13.20 -1.26
CA SER A 318 12.71 -14.55 -0.76
C SER A 318 12.11 -15.65 -1.64
N ASP A 319 10.94 -15.42 -2.26
CA ASP A 319 10.24 -16.45 -3.05
C ASP A 319 9.37 -15.89 -4.19
N GLY A 320 9.81 -14.86 -4.85
CA GLY A 320 9.03 -14.23 -5.91
C GLY A 320 7.82 -13.44 -5.39
N PHE A 321 6.99 -12.94 -6.31
CA PHE A 321 5.73 -12.26 -6.02
C PHE A 321 4.90 -12.06 -7.28
N VAL A 322 3.61 -11.75 -7.14
CA VAL A 322 2.71 -11.54 -8.27
C VAL A 322 2.22 -10.10 -8.31
N ILE A 323 2.29 -9.47 -9.47
CA ILE A 323 1.81 -8.11 -9.73
C ILE A 323 0.49 -8.16 -10.48
N GLN A 324 -0.47 -7.34 -10.05
CA GLN A 324 -1.77 -7.19 -10.70
C GLN A 324 -1.89 -5.84 -11.40
N GLN A 325 -2.88 -5.70 -12.29
CA GLN A 325 -3.03 -4.54 -13.18
C GLN A 325 -3.07 -3.20 -12.43
N ASN A 326 -3.69 -3.15 -11.26
CA ASN A 326 -3.77 -1.94 -10.43
C ASN A 326 -2.45 -1.61 -9.69
N GLY A 327 -1.40 -2.44 -9.85
CA GLY A 327 -0.12 -2.30 -9.16
C GLY A 327 -0.09 -2.93 -7.76
N TYR A 328 -1.17 -3.59 -7.35
CA TYR A 328 -1.15 -4.43 -6.17
C TYR A 328 -0.24 -5.62 -6.41
N PHE A 329 0.53 -6.02 -5.42
CA PHE A 329 1.26 -7.28 -5.45
C PHE A 329 0.99 -8.07 -4.18
N TYR A 330 0.81 -9.37 -4.32
CA TYR A 330 0.63 -10.28 -3.21
C TYR A 330 1.93 -11.06 -2.94
N ASP A 331 1.93 -11.83 -1.85
CA ASP A 331 3.13 -12.41 -1.24
C ASP A 331 4.09 -11.32 -0.72
N GLN A 332 3.48 -10.23 -0.19
CA GLN A 332 4.24 -9.06 0.29
C GLN A 332 5.22 -9.38 1.44
N ASN A 333 4.98 -10.47 2.18
CA ASN A 333 5.87 -10.91 3.25
C ASN A 333 7.21 -11.43 2.72
N ASP A 334 7.25 -11.82 1.44
CA ASP A 334 8.45 -12.31 0.75
C ASP A 334 9.28 -11.20 0.12
N VAL A 335 8.84 -9.94 0.27
CA VAL A 335 9.49 -8.78 -0.33
C VAL A 335 9.81 -7.71 0.71
N ILE A 336 11.08 -7.48 0.97
CA ILE A 336 11.56 -6.42 1.86
C ILE A 336 12.05 -5.24 1.04
N ASN A 337 11.51 -4.06 1.33
CA ASN A 337 11.95 -2.81 0.72
C ASN A 337 13.13 -2.21 1.51
N ILE A 338 14.19 -1.82 0.80
CA ILE A 338 15.39 -1.19 1.36
C ILE A 338 15.69 0.07 0.55
N GLY A 339 16.33 1.06 1.17
CA GLY A 339 16.73 2.30 0.52
C GLY A 339 15.61 3.33 0.45
N TYR A 340 15.44 3.99 -0.72
CA TYR A 340 14.53 5.14 -0.82
C TYR A 340 13.07 4.77 -0.49
N TRP A 341 12.55 3.65 -0.96
CA TRP A 341 11.17 3.22 -0.65
C TRP A 341 10.96 2.83 0.82
N SER A 342 12.00 2.35 1.53
CA SER A 342 11.86 2.10 2.96
C SER A 342 11.93 3.37 3.80
N TRP A 343 12.48 4.45 3.26
CA TRP A 343 12.49 5.78 3.88
C TRP A 343 11.14 6.47 3.73
N GLN A 344 10.53 6.39 2.56
CA GLN A 344 9.14 6.79 2.36
C GLN A 344 8.23 5.96 3.26
N LYS A 345 7.22 6.60 3.86
CA LYS A 345 6.30 5.99 4.81
C LYS A 345 4.86 6.28 4.39
N LEU A 346 3.91 6.02 5.27
CA LEU A 346 2.47 6.16 5.00
C LEU A 346 2.07 7.53 4.43
N ALA A 347 2.76 8.61 4.82
CA ALA A 347 2.48 9.95 4.29
C ALA A 347 2.74 10.10 2.78
N ASP A 348 3.55 9.23 2.18
CA ASP A 348 3.86 9.23 0.75
C ASP A 348 3.08 8.17 -0.03
N GLU A 349 2.36 7.29 0.66
CA GLU A 349 1.63 6.21 0.01
C GLU A 349 0.36 6.72 -0.66
N LEU A 350 0.08 6.17 -1.84
CA LEU A 350 -1.13 6.43 -2.61
C LEU A 350 -2.00 5.16 -2.67
N PRO A 351 -3.32 5.33 -2.70
CA PRO A 351 -4.21 4.19 -2.84
C PRO A 351 -4.05 3.50 -4.21
N TYR A 352 -4.32 2.19 -4.26
CA TYR A 352 -4.19 1.38 -5.49
C TYR A 352 -5.19 1.74 -6.59
N ASP A 353 -6.20 2.52 -6.31
CA ASP A 353 -7.13 3.08 -7.30
C ASP A 353 -6.76 4.51 -7.73
N TYR A 354 -5.65 5.08 -7.24
CA TYR A 354 -5.15 6.35 -7.73
C TYR A 354 -4.78 6.27 -9.22
N VAL A 355 -5.23 7.25 -10.00
CA VAL A 355 -4.90 7.42 -11.43
C VAL A 355 -4.13 8.73 -11.58
N PRO A 356 -2.87 8.70 -12.10
CA PRO A 356 -2.02 9.90 -12.25
C PRO A 356 -2.49 10.84 -13.36
#